data_9bd07db4d9fbf5ba8c64c005c818ded1
#
_entry.id   9bd07db4d9fbf5ba8c64c005c818ded1
#
_cell.length_a   1.000
_cell.length_b   1.000
_cell.length_c   1.000
_cell.angle_alpha   90.00
_cell.angle_beta   90.00
_cell.angle_gamma   90.00
#
_symmetry.space_group_name_H-M   'P 1'
#
loop_
_entity.id
_entity.type
_entity.pdbx_description
1 polymer ?
#
loop_
_entity_poly.entity_id
_entity_poly.type
_entity_poly.pdbx_seq_one_letter_code
_entity_poly.pdbx_strand_id
1 'polypeptide(L)'
;MKTAYLGLEAKRALRNPRFLMLTMIFPVVIFVIDVSAFGNGLVPGSKTVTFAPYIMVSMAAFGAFMAAMNTGARTAVERAAGWQRQLRLTPLKPTGYLVAKAVVGTLVALPPIVLVVLVGIVLEHVHLSAGGWAQVVLGVWVASIPFAVLGLLVGQLATSETMQVFTSGLMIVLGFLGGILIPVTVFPNWTQHVAQVLPSYWLADVGHSALFGNTDIGKAVIWLAGWTVVLAFAVVRRYQRDSARV
;
A
#
# COMPACT_ATOMS: atom_id res chain seq x y z
N MET A 1 -23.75 -4.91 4.52
CA MET A 1 -22.90 -5.21 3.33
C MET A 1 -23.05 -6.69 3.03
N LYS A 2 -23.37 -7.11 1.81
CA LYS A 2 -23.51 -8.54 1.52
C LYS A 2 -22.08 -9.14 1.44
N THR A 3 -21.74 -10.03 2.35
CA THR A 3 -20.45 -10.73 2.44
C THR A 3 -20.08 -11.45 1.12
N ALA A 4 -21.11 -11.91 0.39
CA ALA A 4 -20.97 -12.48 -0.95
C ALA A 4 -20.28 -11.52 -1.97
N TYR A 5 -20.58 -10.21 -1.92
CA TYR A 5 -19.95 -9.25 -2.82
C TYR A 5 -18.46 -9.07 -2.51
N LEU A 6 -18.09 -8.98 -1.22
CA LEU A 6 -16.69 -8.90 -0.79
C LEU A 6 -15.90 -10.14 -1.22
N GLY A 7 -16.46 -11.33 -1.01
CA GLY A 7 -15.82 -12.58 -1.41
C GLY A 7 -15.59 -12.67 -2.93
N LEU A 8 -16.56 -12.23 -3.72
CA LEU A 8 -16.48 -12.22 -5.18
C LEU A 8 -15.40 -11.22 -5.68
N GLU A 9 -15.35 -10.03 -5.12
CA GLU A 9 -14.35 -9.01 -5.44
C GLU A 9 -12.94 -9.46 -5.05
N ALA A 10 -12.75 -10.01 -3.86
CA ALA A 10 -11.46 -10.54 -3.42
C ALA A 10 -11.01 -11.69 -4.34
N LYS A 11 -11.90 -12.64 -4.66
CA LYS A 11 -11.62 -13.74 -5.60
C LYS A 11 -11.23 -13.22 -6.99
N ARG A 12 -11.93 -12.20 -7.49
CA ARG A 12 -11.63 -11.57 -8.79
C ARG A 12 -10.25 -10.90 -8.81
N ALA A 13 -9.89 -10.19 -7.72
CA ALA A 13 -8.58 -9.56 -7.60
C ALA A 13 -7.46 -10.60 -7.55
N LEU A 14 -7.63 -11.65 -6.73
CA LEU A 14 -6.64 -12.72 -6.54
C LEU A 14 -6.55 -13.69 -7.73
N ARG A 15 -7.51 -13.71 -8.65
CA ARG A 15 -7.48 -14.55 -9.87
C ARG A 15 -6.90 -13.84 -11.09
N ASN A 16 -6.44 -12.60 -10.97
CA ASN A 16 -5.80 -11.88 -12.06
C ASN A 16 -4.28 -12.14 -12.07
N PRO A 17 -3.76 -13.03 -12.92
CA PRO A 17 -2.35 -13.42 -12.87
C PRO A 17 -1.41 -12.26 -13.17
N ARG A 18 -1.75 -11.37 -14.11
CA ARG A 18 -0.92 -10.20 -14.43
C ARG A 18 -0.79 -9.24 -13.26
N PHE A 19 -1.87 -9.05 -12.53
CA PHE A 19 -1.89 -8.21 -11.34
C PHE A 19 -1.04 -8.82 -10.21
N LEU A 20 -1.22 -10.13 -9.95
CA LEU A 20 -0.45 -10.83 -8.92
C LEU A 20 1.03 -10.85 -9.26
N MET A 21 1.39 -11.15 -10.51
CA MET A 21 2.79 -11.12 -10.93
C MET A 21 3.45 -9.77 -10.63
N LEU A 22 2.84 -8.67 -11.04
CA LEU A 22 3.44 -7.35 -10.83
C LEU A 22 3.49 -6.95 -9.36
N THR A 23 2.43 -7.22 -8.58
CA THR A 23 2.36 -6.77 -7.17
C THR A 23 3.10 -7.68 -6.20
N MET A 24 3.30 -8.96 -6.55
CA MET A 24 3.98 -9.94 -5.70
C MET A 24 5.42 -10.21 -6.14
N ILE A 25 5.65 -10.44 -7.45
CA ILE A 25 6.97 -10.82 -7.94
C ILE A 25 7.91 -9.62 -7.96
N PHE A 26 7.43 -8.45 -8.37
CA PHE A 26 8.29 -7.26 -8.47
C PHE A 26 8.98 -6.88 -7.14
N PRO A 27 8.27 -6.74 -5.98
CA PRO A 27 8.92 -6.46 -4.71
C PRO A 27 9.91 -7.55 -4.29
N VAL A 28 9.61 -8.82 -4.59
CA VAL A 28 10.51 -9.94 -4.27
C VAL A 28 11.78 -9.88 -5.11
N VAL A 29 11.66 -9.62 -6.42
CA VAL A 29 12.82 -9.53 -7.30
C VAL A 29 13.73 -8.37 -6.89
N ILE A 30 13.16 -7.21 -6.60
CA ILE A 30 13.94 -6.06 -6.12
C ILE A 30 14.59 -6.40 -4.77
N PHE A 31 13.87 -7.04 -3.85
CA PHE A 31 14.42 -7.49 -2.58
C PHE A 31 15.66 -8.37 -2.79
N VAL A 32 15.57 -9.39 -3.64
CA VAL A 32 16.69 -10.33 -3.89
C VAL A 32 17.86 -9.62 -4.56
N ILE A 33 17.61 -8.72 -5.52
CA ILE A 33 18.66 -7.94 -6.18
C ILE A 33 19.38 -7.02 -5.17
N ASP A 34 18.61 -6.25 -4.40
CA ASP A 34 19.17 -5.28 -3.45
C ASP A 34 19.97 -5.99 -2.35
N VAL A 35 19.45 -7.11 -1.83
CA VAL A 35 20.17 -7.88 -0.83
C VAL A 35 21.44 -8.51 -1.41
N SER A 36 21.41 -9.02 -2.64
CA SER A 36 22.61 -9.53 -3.32
C SER A 36 23.68 -8.44 -3.49
N ALA A 37 23.26 -7.18 -3.68
CA ALA A 37 24.18 -6.05 -3.84
C ALA A 37 24.67 -5.46 -2.49
N PHE A 38 23.82 -5.39 -1.48
CA PHE A 38 24.07 -4.61 -0.25
C PHE A 38 23.85 -5.38 1.06
N GLY A 39 23.39 -6.65 1.02
CA GLY A 39 22.85 -7.39 2.16
C GLY A 39 23.72 -7.48 3.40
N ASN A 40 25.05 -7.51 3.24
CA ASN A 40 26.01 -7.58 4.34
C ASN A 40 26.39 -6.20 4.91
N GLY A 41 25.96 -5.12 4.28
CA GLY A 41 26.20 -3.75 4.74
C GLY A 41 25.30 -3.37 5.91
N LEU A 42 25.73 -2.35 6.67
CA LEU A 42 24.89 -1.72 7.68
C LEU A 42 24.04 -0.60 7.04
N VAL A 43 22.84 -0.45 7.52
CA VAL A 43 21.98 0.67 7.12
C VAL A 43 22.61 1.99 7.58
N PRO A 44 22.70 3.05 6.73
CA PRO A 44 23.23 4.34 7.12
C PRO A 44 22.60 4.87 8.41
N GLY A 45 23.42 5.19 9.38
CA GLY A 45 22.98 5.65 10.71
C GLY A 45 22.66 4.55 11.72
N SER A 46 22.74 3.27 11.34
CA SER A 46 22.58 2.13 12.27
C SER A 46 23.91 1.47 12.57
N LYS A 47 24.07 1.00 13.83
CA LYS A 47 25.21 0.19 14.26
C LYS A 47 24.88 -1.30 14.33
N THR A 48 23.61 -1.68 14.19
CA THR A 48 23.13 -3.05 14.45
C THR A 48 22.27 -3.62 13.34
N VAL A 49 21.60 -2.78 12.56
CA VAL A 49 20.67 -3.23 11.52
C VAL A 49 21.38 -3.34 10.18
N THR A 50 21.36 -4.52 9.59
CA THR A 50 21.86 -4.79 8.24
C THR A 50 20.84 -4.47 7.16
N PHE A 51 21.28 -4.37 5.91
CA PHE A 51 20.40 -4.06 4.78
C PHE A 51 19.35 -5.12 4.50
N ALA A 52 19.65 -6.41 4.70
CA ALA A 52 18.72 -7.48 4.37
C ALA A 52 17.35 -7.35 5.08
N PRO A 53 17.25 -7.29 6.43
CA PRO A 53 15.96 -7.07 7.09
C PRO A 53 15.35 -5.70 6.77
N TYR A 54 16.18 -4.66 6.59
CA TYR A 54 15.68 -3.33 6.22
C TYR A 54 14.98 -3.34 4.86
N ILE A 55 15.64 -3.88 3.83
CA ILE A 55 15.10 -3.98 2.47
C ILE A 55 13.88 -4.92 2.44
N MET A 56 13.90 -6.02 3.20
CA MET A 56 12.74 -6.91 3.33
C MET A 56 11.51 -6.14 3.80
N VAL A 57 11.63 -5.35 4.86
CA VAL A 57 10.53 -4.53 5.37
C VAL A 57 10.09 -3.47 4.36
N SER A 58 11.06 -2.80 3.72
CA SER A 58 10.80 -1.81 2.67
C SER A 58 10.03 -2.41 1.50
N MET A 59 10.43 -3.58 1.02
CA MET A 59 9.76 -4.25 -0.11
C MET A 59 8.41 -4.85 0.28
N ALA A 60 8.23 -5.29 1.52
CA ALA A 60 6.93 -5.68 2.05
C ALA A 60 5.96 -4.47 2.08
N ALA A 61 6.42 -3.31 2.56
CA ALA A 61 5.66 -2.06 2.56
C ALA A 61 5.35 -1.59 1.14
N PHE A 62 6.30 -1.66 0.22
CA PHE A 62 6.11 -1.30 -1.19
C PHE A 62 5.11 -2.21 -1.89
N GLY A 63 5.19 -3.52 -1.68
CA GLY A 63 4.24 -4.49 -2.21
C GLY A 63 2.82 -4.26 -1.71
N ALA A 64 2.66 -3.98 -0.40
CA ALA A 64 1.37 -3.62 0.19
C ALA A 64 0.80 -2.34 -0.44
N PHE A 65 1.63 -1.30 -0.55
CA PHE A 65 1.29 -0.03 -1.19
C PHE A 65 0.82 -0.22 -2.63
N MET A 66 1.61 -0.94 -3.45
CA MET A 66 1.25 -1.24 -4.84
C MET A 66 -0.08 -1.98 -4.95
N ALA A 67 -0.26 -3.04 -4.16
CA ALA A 67 -1.45 -3.87 -4.22
C ALA A 67 -2.71 -3.11 -3.80
N ALA A 68 -2.64 -2.37 -2.69
CA ALA A 68 -3.74 -1.57 -2.18
C ALA A 68 -4.15 -0.48 -3.18
N MET A 69 -3.19 0.31 -3.66
CA MET A 69 -3.43 1.43 -4.56
C MET A 69 -3.95 0.98 -5.93
N ASN A 70 -3.31 -0.02 -6.55
CA ASN A 70 -3.76 -0.52 -7.85
C ASN A 70 -5.16 -1.15 -7.80
N THR A 71 -5.52 -1.82 -6.70
CA THR A 71 -6.86 -2.39 -6.52
C THR A 71 -7.92 -1.29 -6.51
N GLY A 72 -7.67 -0.19 -5.79
CA GLY A 72 -8.56 0.97 -5.77
C GLY A 72 -8.64 1.66 -7.13
N ALA A 73 -7.50 1.91 -7.78
CA ALA A 73 -7.41 2.61 -9.06
C ALA A 73 -8.16 1.90 -10.20
N ARG A 74 -8.30 0.56 -10.16
CA ARG A 74 -9.07 -0.21 -11.14
C ARG A 74 -10.54 0.17 -11.23
N THR A 75 -11.07 0.92 -10.27
CA THR A 75 -12.43 1.48 -10.37
C THR A 75 -12.60 2.41 -11.58
N ALA A 76 -11.51 2.99 -12.13
CA ALA A 76 -11.54 3.74 -13.39
C ALA A 76 -11.98 2.86 -14.57
N VAL A 77 -11.43 1.65 -14.67
CA VAL A 77 -11.77 0.66 -15.71
C VAL A 77 -13.22 0.18 -15.55
N GLU A 78 -13.63 -0.09 -14.31
CA GLU A 78 -15.00 -0.51 -14.01
C GLU A 78 -16.02 0.58 -14.35
N ARG A 79 -15.66 1.84 -14.10
CA ARG A 79 -16.49 2.99 -14.48
C ARG A 79 -16.64 3.12 -15.98
N ALA A 80 -15.53 2.99 -16.74
CA ALA A 80 -15.54 3.02 -18.20
C ALA A 80 -16.39 1.88 -18.81
N ALA A 81 -16.37 0.69 -18.17
CA ALA A 81 -17.20 -0.45 -18.55
C ALA A 81 -18.69 -0.34 -18.13
N GLY A 82 -19.11 0.77 -17.54
CA GLY A 82 -20.49 0.98 -17.11
C GLY A 82 -20.90 0.17 -15.87
N TRP A 83 -19.95 -0.46 -15.18
CA TRP A 83 -20.23 -1.29 -14.00
C TRP A 83 -20.99 -0.55 -12.90
N GLN A 84 -20.70 0.72 -12.70
CA GLN A 84 -21.40 1.55 -11.71
C GLN A 84 -22.89 1.72 -12.03
N ARG A 85 -23.27 1.77 -13.32
CA ARG A 85 -24.70 1.82 -13.74
C ARG A 85 -25.42 0.53 -13.39
N GLN A 86 -24.77 -0.63 -13.60
CA GLN A 86 -25.33 -1.92 -13.23
C GLN A 86 -25.50 -2.07 -11.71
N LEU A 87 -24.55 -1.56 -10.91
CA LEU A 87 -24.64 -1.58 -9.45
C LEU A 87 -25.82 -0.76 -8.91
N ARG A 88 -26.22 0.31 -9.58
CA ARG A 88 -27.40 1.11 -9.21
C ARG A 88 -28.73 0.34 -9.33
N LEU A 89 -28.77 -0.72 -10.12
CA LEU A 89 -29.92 -1.62 -10.23
C LEU A 89 -29.98 -2.65 -9.08
N THR A 90 -28.99 -2.65 -8.22
CA THR A 90 -28.92 -3.52 -7.05
C THR A 90 -29.22 -2.73 -5.76
N PRO A 91 -29.65 -3.37 -4.67
CA PRO A 91 -29.88 -2.70 -3.39
C PRO A 91 -28.59 -2.29 -2.66
N LEU A 92 -27.45 -2.22 -3.35
CA LEU A 92 -26.16 -1.82 -2.81
C LEU A 92 -26.06 -0.29 -2.73
N LYS A 93 -25.91 0.24 -1.51
CA LYS A 93 -25.68 1.67 -1.33
C LYS A 93 -24.34 2.10 -1.94
N PRO A 94 -24.24 3.30 -2.55
CA PRO A 94 -22.99 3.83 -3.11
C PRO A 94 -21.79 3.78 -2.16
N THR A 95 -22.00 4.15 -0.91
CA THR A 95 -20.97 4.06 0.14
C THR A 95 -20.55 2.62 0.42
N GLY A 96 -21.47 1.67 0.33
CA GLY A 96 -21.17 0.25 0.50
C GLY A 96 -20.23 -0.30 -0.57
N TYR A 97 -20.35 0.17 -1.81
CA TYR A 97 -19.43 -0.15 -2.90
C TYR A 97 -18.01 0.37 -2.62
N LEU A 98 -17.88 1.65 -2.22
CA LEU A 98 -16.58 2.26 -1.93
C LEU A 98 -15.87 1.59 -0.75
N VAL A 99 -16.63 1.30 0.32
CA VAL A 99 -16.09 0.57 1.48
C VAL A 99 -15.66 -0.83 1.09
N ALA A 100 -16.46 -1.55 0.29
CA ALA A 100 -16.07 -2.87 -0.19
C ALA A 100 -14.77 -2.85 -0.99
N LYS A 101 -14.59 -1.87 -1.87
CA LYS A 101 -13.35 -1.69 -2.65
C LYS A 101 -12.15 -1.36 -1.77
N ALA A 102 -12.29 -0.47 -0.78
CA ALA A 102 -11.23 -0.17 0.17
C ALA A 102 -10.82 -1.42 0.98
N VAL A 103 -11.80 -2.17 1.49
CA VAL A 103 -11.56 -3.43 2.21
C VAL A 103 -10.85 -4.46 1.33
N VAL A 104 -11.31 -4.66 0.10
CA VAL A 104 -10.64 -5.59 -0.84
C VAL A 104 -9.23 -5.11 -1.17
N GLY A 105 -9.02 -3.82 -1.39
CA GLY A 105 -7.68 -3.25 -1.61
C GLY A 105 -6.72 -3.53 -0.46
N THR A 106 -7.21 -3.39 0.77
CA THR A 106 -6.42 -3.71 1.98
C THR A 106 -6.19 -5.23 2.11
N LEU A 107 -7.18 -6.07 1.84
CA LEU A 107 -7.02 -7.52 1.88
C LEU A 107 -5.99 -8.02 0.86
N VAL A 108 -5.99 -7.46 -0.35
CA VAL A 108 -5.06 -7.82 -1.43
C VAL A 108 -3.64 -7.32 -1.16
N ALA A 109 -3.44 -6.40 -0.22
CA ALA A 109 -2.12 -5.97 0.23
C ALA A 109 -1.39 -7.03 1.10
N LEU A 110 -2.10 -7.98 1.71
CA LEU A 110 -1.49 -8.98 2.59
C LEU A 110 -0.60 -10.00 1.85
N PRO A 111 -1.00 -10.60 0.71
CA PRO A 111 -0.17 -11.57 0.00
C PRO A 111 1.26 -11.09 -0.35
N PRO A 112 1.50 -9.90 -0.92
CA PRO A 112 2.87 -9.44 -1.18
C PRO A 112 3.70 -9.26 0.09
N ILE A 113 3.11 -8.79 1.20
CA ILE A 113 3.81 -8.71 2.49
C ILE A 113 4.30 -10.09 2.92
N VAL A 114 3.38 -11.06 2.94
CA VAL A 114 3.67 -12.43 3.36
C VAL A 114 4.73 -13.06 2.46
N LEU A 115 4.64 -12.86 1.14
CA LEU A 115 5.59 -13.44 0.20
C LEU A 115 7.01 -12.87 0.40
N VAL A 116 7.16 -11.54 0.52
CA VAL A 116 8.48 -10.92 0.76
C VAL A 116 9.07 -11.38 2.09
N VAL A 117 8.25 -11.44 3.14
CA VAL A 117 8.66 -11.92 4.47
C VAL A 117 9.12 -13.38 4.41
N LEU A 118 8.37 -14.26 3.73
CA LEU A 118 8.77 -15.67 3.58
C LEU A 118 10.09 -15.80 2.83
N VAL A 119 10.29 -15.03 1.76
CA VAL A 119 11.55 -15.03 1.02
C VAL A 119 12.69 -14.52 1.90
N GLY A 120 12.48 -13.48 2.69
CA GLY A 120 13.48 -12.95 3.64
C GLY A 120 13.86 -13.97 4.73
N ILE A 121 12.90 -14.74 5.22
CA ILE A 121 13.18 -15.82 6.19
C ILE A 121 13.98 -16.96 5.54
N VAL A 122 13.57 -17.39 4.33
CA VAL A 122 14.15 -18.60 3.69
C VAL A 122 15.51 -18.32 3.07
N LEU A 123 15.68 -17.19 2.38
CA LEU A 123 16.93 -16.89 1.66
C LEU A 123 17.95 -16.14 2.53
N GLU A 124 17.48 -15.19 3.33
CA GLU A 124 18.37 -14.29 4.09
C GLU A 124 18.43 -14.61 5.58
N HIS A 125 17.71 -15.65 6.01
CA HIS A 125 17.66 -16.06 7.42
C HIS A 125 17.37 -14.90 8.37
N VAL A 126 16.49 -13.97 7.96
CA VAL A 126 16.09 -12.83 8.80
C VAL A 126 15.38 -13.32 10.04
N HIS A 127 15.86 -12.89 11.21
CA HIS A 127 15.28 -13.24 12.51
C HIS A 127 14.76 -11.99 13.20
N LEU A 128 13.47 -11.99 13.53
CA LEU A 128 12.81 -10.98 14.34
C LEU A 128 12.11 -11.63 15.53
N SER A 129 11.83 -10.86 16.57
CA SER A 129 10.96 -11.31 17.64
C SER A 129 9.54 -11.55 17.12
N ALA A 130 8.73 -12.31 17.86
CA ALA A 130 7.32 -12.54 17.50
C ALA A 130 6.55 -11.21 17.36
N GLY A 131 6.82 -10.23 18.24
CA GLY A 131 6.28 -8.88 18.14
C GLY A 131 6.74 -8.15 16.88
N GLY A 132 8.01 -8.28 16.49
CA GLY A 132 8.57 -7.70 15.26
C GLY A 132 7.88 -8.27 14.01
N TRP A 133 7.68 -9.58 13.95
CA TRP A 133 6.94 -10.22 12.85
C TRP A 133 5.49 -9.74 12.78
N ALA A 134 4.80 -9.68 13.92
CA ALA A 134 3.44 -9.14 13.96
C ALA A 134 3.38 -7.70 13.46
N GLN A 135 4.37 -6.88 13.82
CA GLN A 135 4.45 -5.50 13.40
C GLN A 135 4.74 -5.35 11.90
N VAL A 136 5.66 -6.13 11.34
CA VAL A 136 5.92 -6.13 9.90
C VAL A 136 4.70 -6.61 9.12
N VAL A 137 4.06 -7.71 9.54
CA VAL A 137 2.95 -8.27 8.76
C VAL A 137 1.66 -7.48 9.00
N LEU A 138 1.23 -7.35 10.25
CA LEU A 138 -0.07 -6.73 10.57
C LEU A 138 0.02 -5.20 10.58
N GLY A 139 1.12 -4.64 11.09
CA GLY A 139 1.34 -3.19 11.13
C GLY A 139 1.39 -2.60 9.72
N VAL A 140 2.22 -3.14 8.84
CA VAL A 140 2.31 -2.70 7.43
C VAL A 140 0.99 -2.93 6.69
N TRP A 141 0.33 -4.07 6.96
CA TRP A 141 -0.97 -4.36 6.35
C TRP A 141 -2.02 -3.31 6.71
N VAL A 142 -2.18 -2.99 7.99
CA VAL A 142 -3.12 -1.94 8.45
C VAL A 142 -2.69 -0.56 7.96
N ALA A 143 -1.40 -0.25 7.97
CA ALA A 143 -0.84 1.00 7.46
C ALA A 143 -1.05 1.19 5.95
N SER A 144 -1.40 0.13 5.19
CA SER A 144 -1.72 0.21 3.77
C SER A 144 -3.14 0.75 3.47
N ILE A 145 -4.03 0.88 4.45
CA ILE A 145 -5.42 1.33 4.29
C ILE A 145 -5.55 2.65 3.53
N PRO A 146 -4.82 3.75 3.88
CA PRO A 146 -4.96 5.01 3.16
C PRO A 146 -4.61 4.90 1.67
N PHE A 147 -3.76 3.94 1.27
CA PHE A 147 -3.39 3.75 -0.13
C PHE A 147 -4.47 3.01 -0.93
N ALA A 148 -5.25 2.15 -0.30
CA ALA A 148 -6.45 1.59 -0.93
C ALA A 148 -7.47 2.70 -1.23
N VAL A 149 -7.63 3.65 -0.31
CA VAL A 149 -8.52 4.81 -0.48
C VAL A 149 -7.95 5.81 -1.49
N LEU A 150 -6.63 6.05 -1.48
CA LEU A 150 -5.95 6.89 -2.48
C LEU A 150 -6.13 6.30 -3.89
N GLY A 151 -5.97 4.98 -4.03
CA GLY A 151 -6.25 4.28 -5.28
C GLY A 151 -7.70 4.49 -5.76
N LEU A 152 -8.68 4.43 -4.86
CA LEU A 152 -10.07 4.75 -5.18
C LEU A 152 -10.23 6.20 -5.68
N LEU A 153 -9.54 7.15 -5.08
CA LEU A 153 -9.57 8.55 -5.52
C LEU A 153 -8.99 8.68 -6.94
N VAL A 154 -7.84 8.06 -7.19
CA VAL A 154 -7.25 7.98 -8.55
C VAL A 154 -8.24 7.35 -9.52
N GLY A 155 -8.87 6.24 -9.15
CA GLY A 155 -9.86 5.56 -9.99
C GLY A 155 -11.10 6.39 -10.30
N GLN A 156 -11.43 7.39 -9.49
CA GLN A 156 -12.53 8.33 -9.76
C GLN A 156 -12.10 9.55 -10.58
N LEU A 157 -10.84 9.95 -10.49
CA LEU A 157 -10.32 11.13 -11.20
C LEU A 157 -9.76 10.78 -12.58
N ALA A 158 -9.09 9.65 -12.71
CA ALA A 158 -8.46 9.19 -13.93
C ALA A 158 -9.45 8.50 -14.89
N THR A 159 -9.13 8.49 -16.17
CA THR A 159 -9.75 7.62 -17.16
C THR A 159 -9.11 6.22 -17.13
N SER A 160 -9.70 5.25 -17.82
CA SER A 160 -9.09 3.91 -17.97
C SER A 160 -7.70 3.96 -18.60
N GLU A 161 -7.45 4.94 -19.46
CA GLU A 161 -6.17 5.12 -20.18
C GLU A 161 -5.11 5.80 -19.29
N THR A 162 -5.50 6.84 -18.55
CA THR A 162 -4.57 7.64 -17.75
C THR A 162 -4.34 7.07 -16.34
N MET A 163 -5.18 6.14 -15.90
CA MET A 163 -5.10 5.54 -14.56
C MET A 163 -3.70 5.01 -14.24
N GLN A 164 -3.09 4.29 -15.19
CA GLN A 164 -1.77 3.68 -14.98
C GLN A 164 -0.68 4.74 -14.79
N VAL A 165 -0.73 5.82 -15.57
CA VAL A 165 0.25 6.92 -15.47
C VAL A 165 0.16 7.60 -14.11
N PHE A 166 -1.06 7.95 -13.67
CA PHE A 166 -1.27 8.55 -12.35
C PHE A 166 -0.85 7.63 -11.22
N THR A 167 -1.21 6.34 -11.31
CA THR A 167 -0.87 5.36 -10.28
C THR A 167 0.65 5.18 -10.18
N SER A 168 1.34 4.97 -11.31
CA SER A 168 2.80 4.81 -11.34
C SER A 168 3.52 6.08 -10.89
N GLY A 169 3.08 7.25 -11.35
CA GLY A 169 3.65 8.52 -10.91
C GLY A 169 3.56 8.73 -9.39
N LEU A 170 2.37 8.52 -8.82
CA LEU A 170 2.18 8.60 -7.38
C LEU A 170 2.99 7.54 -6.62
N MET A 171 3.11 6.32 -7.14
CA MET A 171 3.93 5.27 -6.52
C MET A 171 5.40 5.65 -6.47
N ILE A 172 5.94 6.20 -7.56
CA ILE A 172 7.32 6.67 -7.62
C ILE A 172 7.51 7.81 -6.61
N VAL A 173 6.69 8.86 -6.69
CA VAL A 173 6.83 10.03 -5.81
C VAL A 173 6.68 9.65 -4.34
N LEU A 174 5.62 8.93 -3.96
CA LEU A 174 5.38 8.54 -2.57
C LEU A 174 6.37 7.47 -2.09
N GLY A 175 6.80 6.57 -2.96
CA GLY A 175 7.78 5.52 -2.62
C GLY A 175 9.16 6.10 -2.31
N PHE A 176 9.63 7.07 -3.10
CA PHE A 176 10.90 7.74 -2.86
C PHE A 176 10.81 8.74 -1.70
N LEU A 177 9.90 9.71 -1.77
CA LEU A 177 9.82 10.75 -0.75
C LEU A 177 9.41 10.21 0.63
N GLY A 178 8.60 9.17 0.66
CA GLY A 178 8.16 8.53 1.91
C GLY A 178 9.18 7.57 2.53
N GLY A 179 10.36 7.38 1.91
CA GLY A 179 11.39 6.53 2.51
C GLY A 179 11.16 5.02 2.39
N ILE A 180 10.24 4.59 1.51
CA ILE A 180 10.00 3.16 1.26
C ILE A 180 11.15 2.59 0.42
N LEU A 181 11.56 3.29 -0.65
CA LEU A 181 12.59 2.82 -1.59
C LEU A 181 14.00 3.28 -1.18
N ILE A 182 14.14 4.45 -0.58
CA ILE A 182 15.41 4.99 -0.10
C ILE A 182 15.22 5.51 1.32
N PRO A 183 16.13 5.19 2.25
CA PRO A 183 16.05 5.69 3.64
C PRO A 183 15.96 7.22 3.67
N VAL A 184 15.00 7.76 4.42
CA VAL A 184 14.79 9.22 4.52
C VAL A 184 16.01 9.93 5.10
N THR A 185 16.84 9.22 5.86
CA THR A 185 18.06 9.75 6.48
C THR A 185 19.14 10.20 5.50
N VAL A 186 19.09 9.74 4.23
CA VAL A 186 20.03 10.19 3.19
C VAL A 186 19.60 11.50 2.52
N PHE A 187 18.37 11.96 2.78
CA PHE A 187 17.85 13.20 2.21
C PHE A 187 18.24 14.43 3.03
N PRO A 188 18.28 15.63 2.40
CA PRO A 188 18.42 16.89 3.11
C PRO A 188 17.31 17.08 4.16
N ASN A 189 17.61 17.83 5.24
CA ASN A 189 16.69 18.01 6.36
C ASN A 189 15.29 18.51 5.96
N TRP A 190 15.22 19.44 4.98
CA TRP A 190 13.93 19.96 4.52
C TRP A 190 13.06 18.87 3.87
N THR A 191 13.67 17.95 3.12
CA THR A 191 12.95 16.82 2.49
C THR A 191 12.46 15.84 3.54
N GLN A 192 13.22 15.64 4.63
CA GLN A 192 12.79 14.79 5.75
C GLN A 192 11.51 15.31 6.42
N HIS A 193 11.39 16.65 6.59
CA HIS A 193 10.14 17.24 7.11
C HIS A 193 8.97 17.05 6.15
N VAL A 194 9.20 17.17 4.85
CA VAL A 194 8.15 16.88 3.83
C VAL A 194 7.74 15.43 3.88
N ALA A 195 8.71 14.51 3.98
CA ALA A 195 8.43 13.08 4.08
C ALA A 195 7.50 12.75 5.25
N GLN A 196 7.72 13.34 6.44
CA GLN A 196 6.91 13.10 7.64
C GLN A 196 5.43 13.48 7.50
N VAL A 197 5.09 14.34 6.54
CA VAL A 197 3.68 14.67 6.24
C VAL A 197 3.03 13.59 5.37
N LEU A 198 3.79 12.82 4.61
CA LEU A 198 3.28 11.84 3.66
C LEU A 198 2.86 10.54 4.35
N PRO A 199 1.76 9.90 3.90
CA PRO A 199 1.32 8.63 4.46
C PRO A 199 2.31 7.49 4.19
N SER A 200 3.10 7.57 3.12
CA SER A 200 4.12 6.59 2.77
C SER A 200 5.30 6.56 3.75
N TYR A 201 5.65 7.68 4.36
CA TYR A 201 6.62 7.73 5.45
C TYR A 201 6.16 6.87 6.63
N TRP A 202 4.93 7.05 7.08
CA TRP A 202 4.39 6.33 8.23
C TRP A 202 4.15 4.84 7.94
N LEU A 203 3.86 4.50 6.68
CA LEU A 203 3.80 3.10 6.25
C LEU A 203 5.18 2.42 6.40
N ALA A 204 6.25 3.07 5.90
CA ALA A 204 7.62 2.56 6.02
C ALA A 204 8.08 2.53 7.49
N ASP A 205 7.80 3.60 8.23
CA ASP A 205 8.21 3.78 9.62
C ASP A 205 7.58 2.72 10.53
N VAL A 206 6.30 2.41 10.38
CA VAL A 206 5.62 1.32 11.11
C VAL A 206 6.32 -0.02 10.86
N GLY A 207 6.72 -0.32 9.63
CA GLY A 207 7.45 -1.54 9.33
C GLY A 207 8.86 -1.54 9.93
N HIS A 208 9.63 -0.47 9.70
CA HIS A 208 11.02 -0.35 10.15
C HIS A 208 11.16 -0.29 11.68
N SER A 209 10.14 0.15 12.40
CA SER A 209 10.18 0.14 13.87
C SER A 209 10.33 -1.25 14.48
N ALA A 210 9.97 -2.31 13.74
CA ALA A 210 10.25 -3.68 14.15
C ALA A 210 11.76 -3.98 14.22
N LEU A 211 12.59 -3.18 13.52
CA LEU A 211 14.04 -3.32 13.47
C LEU A 211 14.75 -2.36 14.43
N PHE A 212 14.25 -1.15 14.55
CA PHE A 212 14.89 -0.07 15.31
C PHE A 212 14.30 0.16 16.70
N GLY A 213 13.06 -0.28 16.94
CA GLY A 213 12.40 -0.19 18.25
C GLY A 213 12.02 1.22 18.70
N ASN A 214 12.10 2.23 17.81
CA ASN A 214 12.04 3.65 18.18
C ASN A 214 10.84 4.42 17.55
N THR A 215 9.87 3.73 16.95
CA THR A 215 8.72 4.41 16.34
C THR A 215 7.68 4.80 17.37
N ASP A 216 7.22 6.03 17.28
CA ASP A 216 6.02 6.50 17.95
C ASP A 216 4.78 5.99 17.19
N ILE A 217 4.37 4.75 17.51
CA ILE A 217 3.22 4.10 16.87
C ILE A 217 1.95 4.97 17.00
N GLY A 218 1.83 5.72 18.10
CA GLY A 218 0.71 6.64 18.29
C GLY A 218 0.65 7.72 17.22
N LYS A 219 1.79 8.34 16.89
CA LYS A 219 1.87 9.32 15.79
C LYS A 219 1.56 8.67 14.45
N ALA A 220 2.13 7.50 14.17
CA ALA A 220 1.87 6.79 12.93
C ALA A 220 0.36 6.52 12.75
N VAL A 221 -0.32 6.05 13.78
CA VAL A 221 -1.76 5.81 13.75
C VAL A 221 -2.54 7.10 13.49
N ILE A 222 -2.19 8.21 14.16
CA ILE A 222 -2.87 9.50 13.98
C ILE A 222 -2.71 9.99 12.53
N TRP A 223 -1.50 9.97 11.98
CA TRP A 223 -1.24 10.41 10.62
C TRP A 223 -1.93 9.53 9.56
N LEU A 224 -1.84 8.20 9.69
CA LEU A 224 -2.48 7.27 8.76
C LEU A 224 -4.01 7.33 8.83
N ALA A 225 -4.58 7.46 10.04
CA ALA A 225 -6.01 7.67 10.23
C ALA A 225 -6.46 9.00 9.65
N GLY A 226 -5.70 10.08 9.88
CA GLY A 226 -5.97 11.41 9.33
C GLY A 226 -6.00 11.37 7.79
N TRP A 227 -4.99 10.80 7.16
CA TRP A 227 -4.96 10.60 5.71
C TRP A 227 -6.13 9.75 5.21
N THR A 228 -6.45 8.66 5.90
CA THR A 228 -7.58 7.80 5.54
C THR A 228 -8.89 8.58 5.55
N VAL A 229 -9.13 9.39 6.59
CA VAL A 229 -10.35 10.21 6.71
C VAL A 229 -10.41 11.27 5.60
N VAL A 230 -9.34 12.01 5.37
CA VAL A 230 -9.27 13.05 4.33
C VAL A 230 -9.52 12.45 2.95
N LEU A 231 -8.84 11.35 2.62
CA LEU A 231 -9.01 10.66 1.33
C LEU A 231 -10.40 10.06 1.19
N ALA A 232 -10.95 9.45 2.26
CA ALA A 232 -12.31 8.90 2.23
C ALA A 232 -13.35 9.99 2.00
N PHE A 233 -13.20 11.14 2.65
CA PHE A 233 -14.07 12.30 2.42
C PHE A 233 -14.01 12.78 0.95
N ALA A 234 -12.79 12.90 0.39
CA ALA A 234 -12.60 13.29 -1.00
C ALA A 234 -13.26 12.29 -1.97
N VAL A 235 -13.07 10.98 -1.73
CA VAL A 235 -13.67 9.89 -2.51
C VAL A 235 -15.20 9.95 -2.47
N VAL A 236 -15.80 10.07 -1.29
CA VAL A 236 -17.25 10.12 -1.13
C VAL A 236 -17.82 11.38 -1.81
N ARG A 237 -17.21 12.54 -1.59
CA ARG A 237 -17.64 13.80 -2.17
C ARG A 237 -17.56 13.79 -3.71
N ARG A 238 -16.49 13.21 -4.25
CA ARG A 238 -16.32 13.05 -5.70
C ARG A 238 -17.39 12.12 -6.27
N TYR A 239 -17.60 10.97 -5.65
CA TYR A 239 -18.62 10.01 -6.07
C TYR A 239 -20.03 10.60 -6.09
N GLN A 240 -20.40 11.38 -5.07
CA GLN A 240 -21.69 12.06 -5.00
C GLN A 240 -21.88 13.08 -6.12
N ARG A 241 -20.84 13.86 -6.44
CA ARG A 241 -20.87 14.83 -7.54
C ARG A 241 -21.06 14.16 -8.91
N ASP A 242 -20.38 13.05 -9.14
CA ASP A 242 -20.51 12.30 -10.40
C ASP A 242 -21.89 11.62 -10.49
N SER A 243 -22.48 11.24 -9.35
CA SER A 243 -23.83 10.66 -9.28
C SER A 243 -24.95 11.67 -9.56
N ALA A 244 -24.73 12.96 -9.28
CA ALA A 244 -25.70 14.02 -9.51
C ALA A 244 -25.73 14.52 -10.97
N ARG A 245 -24.76 14.12 -11.80
CA ARG A 245 -24.65 14.54 -13.22
C ARG A 245 -25.23 13.52 -14.21
N VAL A 246 -25.74 12.43 -13.72
CA VAL A 246 -26.36 11.33 -14.50
C VAL A 246 -27.78 11.08 -14.02
#